data_b23104e2778bca2a643fcd5e5587b9fc
#
_entry.id   b23104e2778bca2a643fcd5e5587b9fc
#
_cell.length_a   1.000
_cell.length_b   1.000
_cell.length_c   1.000
_cell.angle_alpha   90.00
_cell.angle_beta   90.00
_cell.angle_gamma   90.00
#
_symmetry.space_group_name_H-M   'P 1'
#
loop_
_entity.id
_entity.type
_entity.pdbx_description
1 polymer ?
#
loop_
_entity_poly.entity_id
_entity_poly.type
_entity_poly.pdbx_seq_one_letter_code
_entity_poly.pdbx_strand_id
1 'polypeptide(L)'
;MLRLFLSLPPIGYYIIAALLVAAGVFMQNSDNDAQAERAEALAGQAPELVTLGDFTRADIGLANEVNIAAQINTDYTYTLYKGSERDSSARVLWLLFDPEATGEERNVQAAIMVREREAQAFTEWLFKNANGMGALSPVFNINGIRKTYAPYDEVADDAISDENLIKAPGFFYIEPFVNGRAAGLAPRADNDNALLKLAIFAAIVVAAIGMLKTLWRRRRSPAY
;
A
#
# COMPACT_ATOMS: atom_id res chain seq x y z
N MET A 1 -13.27 13.43 -23.43
CA MET A 1 -13.90 12.20 -22.89
C MET A 1 -15.44 12.31 -22.79
N LEU A 2 -16.03 13.37 -22.25
CA LEU A 2 -17.49 13.50 -22.10
C LEU A 2 -18.27 13.37 -23.42
N ARG A 3 -17.78 13.98 -24.52
CA ARG A 3 -18.42 13.87 -25.86
C ARG A 3 -18.45 12.45 -26.42
N LEU A 4 -17.39 11.67 -26.19
CA LEU A 4 -17.31 10.27 -26.59
C LEU A 4 -18.32 9.41 -25.80
N PHE A 5 -18.41 9.63 -24.48
CA PHE A 5 -19.40 8.97 -23.62
C PHE A 5 -20.83 9.26 -24.08
N LEU A 6 -21.16 10.51 -24.37
CA LEU A 6 -22.48 10.91 -24.86
C LEU A 6 -22.82 10.39 -26.27
N SER A 7 -21.84 10.01 -27.08
CA SER A 7 -22.06 9.47 -28.44
C SER A 7 -22.34 7.95 -28.46
N LEU A 8 -22.12 7.24 -27.34
CA LEU A 8 -22.32 5.79 -27.27
C LEU A 8 -23.76 5.37 -27.64
N PRO A 9 -23.94 4.22 -28.31
CA PRO A 9 -25.28 3.63 -28.49
C PRO A 9 -25.85 3.21 -27.13
N PRO A 10 -27.20 3.14 -26.97
CA PRO A 10 -27.82 2.78 -25.68
C PRO A 10 -27.28 1.50 -25.03
N ILE A 11 -26.97 0.48 -25.84
CA ILE A 11 -26.42 -0.79 -25.36
C ILE A 11 -25.06 -0.61 -24.68
N GLY A 12 -24.25 0.36 -25.12
CA GLY A 12 -22.94 0.66 -24.54
C GLY A 12 -23.04 1.07 -23.07
N TYR A 13 -24.10 1.76 -22.68
CA TYR A 13 -24.30 2.15 -21.27
C TYR A 13 -24.60 0.95 -20.38
N TYR A 14 -25.36 -0.02 -20.88
CA TYR A 14 -25.63 -1.24 -20.11
C TYR A 14 -24.37 -2.12 -19.95
N ILE A 15 -23.54 -2.18 -21.00
CA ILE A 15 -22.25 -2.87 -20.92
C ILE A 15 -21.33 -2.19 -19.87
N ILE A 16 -21.23 -0.86 -19.89
CA ILE A 16 -20.44 -0.12 -18.91
C ILE A 16 -20.99 -0.34 -17.49
N ALA A 17 -22.31 -0.30 -17.31
CA ALA A 17 -22.94 -0.56 -16.02
C ALA A 17 -22.62 -1.97 -15.51
N ALA A 18 -22.68 -2.99 -16.37
CA ALA A 18 -22.32 -4.37 -16.00
C ALA A 18 -20.84 -4.49 -15.62
N LEU A 19 -19.94 -3.82 -16.37
CA LEU A 19 -18.51 -3.82 -16.06
C LEU A 19 -18.21 -3.12 -14.71
N LEU A 20 -18.91 -2.03 -14.39
CA LEU A 20 -18.76 -1.35 -13.09
C LEU A 20 -19.16 -2.26 -11.93
N VAL A 21 -20.28 -2.99 -12.05
CA VAL A 21 -20.69 -3.96 -11.03
C VAL A 21 -19.67 -5.09 -10.90
N ALA A 22 -19.24 -5.66 -12.03
CA ALA A 22 -18.24 -6.73 -12.03
C ALA A 22 -16.91 -6.28 -11.38
N ALA A 23 -16.43 -5.08 -11.69
CA ALA A 23 -15.25 -4.50 -11.05
C ALA A 23 -15.46 -4.30 -9.54
N GLY A 24 -16.62 -3.79 -9.12
CA GLY A 24 -16.95 -3.61 -7.71
C GLY A 24 -16.97 -4.95 -6.94
N VAL A 25 -17.56 -5.99 -7.51
CA VAL A 25 -17.57 -7.34 -6.92
C VAL A 25 -16.16 -7.92 -6.86
N PHE A 26 -15.37 -7.78 -7.92
CA PHE A 26 -13.98 -8.25 -7.92
C PHE A 26 -13.13 -7.57 -6.84
N MET A 27 -13.23 -6.24 -6.70
CA MET A 27 -12.51 -5.50 -5.65
C MET A 27 -12.96 -5.94 -4.26
N GLN A 28 -14.26 -6.14 -4.05
CA GLN A 28 -14.78 -6.60 -2.76
C GLN A 28 -14.29 -8.00 -2.39
N ASN A 29 -14.25 -8.93 -3.36
CA ASN A 29 -13.73 -10.27 -3.11
C ASN A 29 -12.23 -10.22 -2.78
N SER A 30 -11.45 -9.42 -3.51
CA SER A 30 -10.03 -9.23 -3.21
C SER A 30 -9.78 -8.65 -1.82
N ASP A 31 -10.64 -7.72 -1.36
CA ASP A 31 -10.57 -7.17 -0.01
C ASP A 31 -10.93 -8.23 1.05
N ASN A 32 -11.96 -9.04 0.77
CA ASN A 32 -12.36 -10.12 1.67
C ASN A 32 -11.26 -11.18 1.81
N ASP A 33 -10.61 -11.56 0.70
CA ASP A 33 -9.50 -12.51 0.69
C ASP A 33 -8.32 -11.95 1.51
N ALA A 34 -7.98 -10.67 1.33
CA ALA A 34 -6.93 -10.02 2.11
C ALA A 34 -7.27 -9.94 3.61
N GLN A 35 -8.55 -9.77 3.98
CA GLN A 35 -8.99 -9.81 5.37
C GLN A 35 -8.92 -11.23 5.96
N ALA A 36 -9.31 -12.24 5.19
CA ALA A 36 -9.21 -13.63 5.61
C ALA A 36 -7.74 -14.03 5.84
N GLU A 37 -6.84 -13.65 4.93
CA GLU A 37 -5.40 -13.89 5.07
C GLU A 37 -4.82 -13.20 6.32
N ARG A 38 -5.25 -11.98 6.64
CA ARG A 38 -4.86 -11.27 7.88
C ARG A 38 -5.36 -11.97 9.13
N ALA A 39 -6.61 -12.47 9.12
CA ALA A 39 -7.17 -13.21 10.24
C ALA A 39 -6.42 -14.52 10.46
N GLU A 40 -6.06 -15.22 9.38
CA GLU A 40 -5.24 -16.45 9.44
C GLU A 40 -3.83 -16.14 9.95
N ALA A 41 -3.18 -15.10 9.43
CA ALA A 41 -1.88 -14.63 9.94
C ALA A 41 -1.94 -14.34 11.44
N LEU A 42 -2.98 -13.65 11.90
CA LEU A 42 -3.16 -13.29 13.31
C LEU A 42 -3.34 -14.53 14.20
N ALA A 43 -4.03 -15.56 13.72
CA ALA A 43 -4.23 -16.82 14.44
C ALA A 43 -2.97 -17.68 14.47
N GLY A 44 -2.08 -17.52 13.49
CA GLY A 44 -0.81 -18.22 13.38
C GLY A 44 0.33 -17.55 14.15
N GLN A 45 1.52 -18.15 14.06
CA GLN A 45 2.75 -17.55 14.58
C GLN A 45 3.28 -16.49 13.61
N ALA A 46 4.01 -15.51 14.15
CA ALA A 46 4.75 -14.57 13.31
C ALA A 46 5.81 -15.33 12.49
N PRO A 47 6.21 -14.83 11.31
CA PRO A 47 7.36 -15.37 10.59
C PRO A 47 8.60 -15.43 11.47
N GLU A 48 9.50 -16.35 11.15
CA GLU A 48 10.79 -16.45 11.84
C GLU A 48 11.57 -15.14 11.67
N LEU A 49 12.30 -14.75 12.71
CA LEU A 49 13.17 -13.58 12.66
C LEU A 49 14.40 -13.91 11.82
N VAL A 50 14.63 -13.17 10.74
CA VAL A 50 15.81 -13.29 9.88
C VAL A 50 16.56 -11.97 9.80
N THR A 51 17.87 -12.00 9.51
CA THR A 51 18.61 -10.75 9.24
C THR A 51 18.16 -10.17 7.89
N LEU A 52 18.27 -8.85 7.72
CA LEU A 52 17.88 -8.23 6.45
C LEU A 52 18.74 -8.74 5.29
N GLY A 53 20.03 -9.06 5.53
CA GLY A 53 20.92 -9.60 4.52
C GLY A 53 20.55 -11.00 4.03
N ASP A 54 20.01 -11.83 4.93
CA ASP A 54 19.58 -13.19 4.60
C ASP A 54 18.13 -13.27 4.12
N PHE A 55 17.39 -12.16 4.19
CA PHE A 55 15.97 -12.12 3.88
C PHE A 55 15.68 -12.48 2.41
N THR A 56 14.79 -13.43 2.23
CA THR A 56 14.32 -13.91 0.92
C THR A 56 12.80 -13.84 0.80
N ARG A 57 12.27 -14.12 -0.38
CA ARG A 57 10.81 -14.19 -0.58
C ARG A 57 10.16 -15.34 0.19
N ALA A 58 10.90 -16.37 0.57
CA ALA A 58 10.39 -17.51 1.33
C ALA A 58 10.08 -17.11 2.79
N ASP A 59 10.69 -16.03 3.29
CA ASP A 59 10.53 -15.54 4.66
C ASP A 59 9.30 -14.61 4.79
N ILE A 60 8.58 -14.37 3.70
CA ILE A 60 7.33 -13.60 3.71
C ILE A 60 6.21 -14.50 4.18
N GLY A 61 5.62 -14.17 5.33
CA GLY A 61 4.46 -14.87 5.87
C GLY A 61 3.14 -14.46 5.21
N LEU A 62 2.05 -15.00 5.78
CA LEU A 62 0.68 -14.62 5.39
C LEU A 62 0.46 -13.11 5.53
N ALA A 63 -0.46 -12.55 4.77
CA ALA A 63 -0.76 -11.13 4.69
C ALA A 63 0.46 -10.25 4.36
N ASN A 64 1.48 -10.81 3.71
CA ASN A 64 2.77 -10.18 3.45
C ASN A 64 3.50 -9.75 4.74
N GLU A 65 3.30 -10.46 5.84
CA GLU A 65 3.99 -10.22 7.10
C GLU A 65 5.48 -10.56 6.96
N VAL A 66 6.33 -9.70 7.51
CA VAL A 66 7.79 -9.89 7.57
C VAL A 66 8.28 -9.65 8.99
N ASN A 67 9.35 -10.37 9.39
CA ASN A 67 9.98 -10.21 10.70
C ASN A 67 11.50 -10.22 10.50
N ILE A 68 12.10 -9.04 10.54
CA ILE A 68 13.51 -8.86 10.18
C ILE A 68 14.30 -8.14 11.28
N ALA A 69 15.58 -8.52 11.43
CA ALA A 69 16.56 -7.75 12.16
C ALA A 69 17.32 -6.82 11.19
N ALA A 70 17.36 -5.52 11.49
CA ALA A 70 18.00 -4.51 10.66
C ALA A 70 18.56 -3.36 11.49
N GLN A 71 19.54 -2.66 10.97
CA GLN A 71 19.97 -1.34 11.45
C GLN A 71 19.15 -0.26 10.76
N ILE A 72 18.76 0.79 11.51
CA ILE A 72 18.10 1.97 10.97
C ILE A 72 19.07 3.13 11.07
N ASN A 73 19.65 3.53 9.97
CA ASN A 73 20.48 4.74 10.01
C ASN A 73 19.58 5.98 10.08
N THR A 74 19.57 6.62 11.25
CA THR A 74 18.73 7.80 11.52
C THR A 74 19.22 9.06 10.80
N ASP A 75 20.46 9.07 10.30
CA ASP A 75 20.98 10.18 9.49
C ASP A 75 20.30 10.24 8.12
N TYR A 76 19.76 9.10 7.66
CA TYR A 76 19.01 8.95 6.41
C TYR A 76 17.50 8.89 6.66
N THR A 77 16.94 10.01 7.12
CA THR A 77 15.50 10.17 7.34
C THR A 77 14.96 11.23 6.40
N TYR A 78 13.96 10.86 5.58
CA TYR A 78 13.40 11.74 4.56
C TYR A 78 11.92 11.92 4.75
N THR A 79 11.44 13.15 4.56
CA THR A 79 10.00 13.42 4.46
C THR A 79 9.64 13.56 3.00
N LEU A 80 8.88 12.60 2.49
CA LEU A 80 8.46 12.50 1.10
C LEU A 80 7.07 13.13 0.91
N TYR A 81 6.93 14.00 -0.07
CA TYR A 81 5.68 14.65 -0.42
C TYR A 81 5.22 14.19 -1.81
N LYS A 82 3.92 13.94 -1.97
CA LYS A 82 3.33 13.69 -3.28
C LYS A 82 2.88 15.02 -3.88
N GLY A 83 3.69 15.56 -4.78
CA GLY A 83 3.42 16.87 -5.41
C GLY A 83 4.09 18.04 -4.69
N SER A 84 3.67 19.27 -5.00
CA SER A 84 4.33 20.49 -4.56
C SER A 84 3.84 21.03 -3.20
N GLU A 85 2.86 20.44 -2.57
CA GLU A 85 2.24 20.93 -1.33
C GLU A 85 2.41 19.94 -0.18
N ARG A 86 2.68 20.48 1.01
CA ARG A 86 2.65 19.75 2.30
C ARG A 86 1.20 19.38 2.60
N ASP A 87 0.83 18.14 2.31
CA ASP A 87 -0.50 17.65 2.61
C ASP A 87 -0.46 16.47 3.58
N SER A 88 -1.64 15.98 3.95
CA SER A 88 -1.84 14.80 4.82
C SER A 88 -1.29 13.49 4.21
N SER A 89 -0.78 13.53 2.98
CA SER A 89 -0.17 12.39 2.29
C SER A 89 1.33 12.24 2.56
N ALA A 90 1.97 13.22 3.24
CA ALA A 90 3.39 13.16 3.56
C ALA A 90 3.78 11.86 4.27
N ARG A 91 4.91 11.30 3.85
CA ARG A 91 5.49 10.06 4.39
C ARG A 91 6.89 10.33 4.89
N VAL A 92 7.27 9.64 5.95
CA VAL A 92 8.64 9.63 6.43
C VAL A 92 9.25 8.27 6.10
N LEU A 93 10.43 8.33 5.51
CA LEU A 93 11.23 7.19 5.05
C LEU A 93 12.45 7.05 5.95
N TRP A 94 12.71 5.83 6.44
CA TRP A 94 13.93 5.42 7.10
C TRP A 94 14.56 4.27 6.33
N LEU A 95 15.82 4.41 5.99
CA LEU A 95 16.56 3.38 5.27
C LEU A 95 17.03 2.29 6.21
N LEU A 96 16.91 1.05 5.76
CA LEU A 96 17.30 -0.14 6.51
C LEU A 96 18.52 -0.79 5.88
N PHE A 97 19.44 -1.19 6.75
CA PHE A 97 20.66 -1.91 6.41
C PHE A 97 20.75 -3.21 7.20
N ASP A 98 21.53 -4.15 6.70
CA ASP A 98 21.81 -5.39 7.42
C ASP A 98 22.42 -5.10 8.80
N PRO A 99 22.17 -5.91 9.85
CA PRO A 99 22.81 -5.75 11.15
C PRO A 99 24.33 -5.75 11.14
N GLU A 100 24.95 -6.36 10.13
CA GLU A 100 26.40 -6.43 9.96
C GLU A 100 26.94 -5.33 9.04
N ALA A 101 26.07 -4.52 8.41
CA ALA A 101 26.46 -3.43 7.51
C ALA A 101 27.34 -2.43 8.23
N THR A 102 28.39 -1.96 7.53
CA THR A 102 29.33 -0.93 8.00
C THR A 102 29.06 0.41 7.34
N GLY A 103 29.74 1.46 7.76
CA GLY A 103 29.61 2.80 7.18
C GLY A 103 29.98 2.91 5.70
N GLU A 104 30.58 1.88 5.12
CA GLU A 104 30.91 1.80 3.69
C GLU A 104 29.81 1.16 2.86
N GLU A 105 28.79 0.54 3.50
CA GLU A 105 27.67 -0.10 2.81
C GLU A 105 26.82 0.95 2.10
N ARG A 106 26.64 0.76 0.80
CA ARG A 106 25.83 1.65 -0.06
C ARG A 106 24.52 1.01 -0.52
N ASN A 107 24.37 -0.30 -0.35
CA ASN A 107 23.20 -0.99 -0.81
C ASN A 107 22.07 -0.92 0.24
N VAL A 108 21.00 -0.22 -0.09
CA VAL A 108 19.80 -0.15 0.73
C VAL A 108 18.87 -1.30 0.33
N GLN A 109 18.64 -2.23 1.25
CA GLN A 109 17.87 -3.44 0.97
C GLN A 109 16.38 -3.27 1.24
N ALA A 110 16.01 -2.43 2.20
CA ALA A 110 14.63 -2.12 2.53
C ALA A 110 14.49 -0.72 3.15
N ALA A 111 13.26 -0.26 3.29
CA ALA A 111 12.97 0.98 4.01
C ALA A 111 11.66 0.85 4.80
N ILE A 112 11.59 1.56 5.92
CA ILE A 112 10.33 1.80 6.63
C ILE A 112 9.71 3.06 6.07
N MET A 113 8.41 2.99 5.79
CA MET A 113 7.65 4.15 5.35
C MET A 113 6.37 4.27 6.17
N VAL A 114 6.29 5.32 6.99
CA VAL A 114 5.10 5.63 7.80
C VAL A 114 4.53 7.00 7.42
N ARG A 115 3.30 7.27 7.82
CA ARG A 115 2.73 8.61 7.66
C ARG A 115 3.44 9.60 8.57
N GLU A 116 3.63 10.84 8.11
CA GLU A 116 4.30 11.88 8.90
C GLU A 116 3.69 12.03 10.32
N ARG A 117 2.36 11.98 10.43
CA ARG A 117 1.65 12.03 11.73
C ARG A 117 1.96 10.85 12.67
N GLU A 118 2.46 9.75 12.15
CA GLU A 118 2.80 8.52 12.87
C GLU A 118 4.31 8.44 13.16
N ALA A 119 5.10 9.35 12.58
CA ALA A 119 6.56 9.35 12.65
C ALA A 119 7.06 9.49 14.10
N GLN A 120 6.44 10.34 14.91
CA GLN A 120 6.82 10.50 16.31
C GLN A 120 6.58 9.20 17.10
N ALA A 121 5.41 8.58 16.97
CA ALA A 121 5.09 7.33 17.66
C ALA A 121 6.05 6.20 17.21
N PHE A 122 6.43 6.19 15.93
CA PHE A 122 7.43 5.25 15.42
C PHE A 122 8.81 5.52 16.02
N THR A 123 9.24 6.75 16.10
CA THR A 123 10.53 7.12 16.72
C THR A 123 10.57 6.70 18.20
N GLU A 124 9.50 6.95 18.95
CA GLU A 124 9.38 6.50 20.35
C GLU A 124 9.42 4.97 20.47
N TRP A 125 8.81 4.27 19.52
CA TRP A 125 8.85 2.81 19.43
C TRP A 125 10.28 2.31 19.17
N LEU A 126 11.04 2.95 18.28
CA LEU A 126 12.44 2.63 18.00
C LEU A 126 13.29 2.68 19.28
N PHE A 127 13.23 3.77 20.03
CA PHE A 127 14.00 3.91 21.27
C PHE A 127 13.68 2.83 22.32
N LYS A 128 12.47 2.28 22.31
CA LYS A 128 12.04 1.23 23.24
C LYS A 128 12.44 -0.18 22.79
N ASN A 129 12.68 -0.37 21.50
CA ASN A 129 12.82 -1.71 20.88
C ASN A 129 14.21 -1.93 20.28
N ALA A 130 15.20 -1.12 20.65
CA ALA A 130 16.58 -1.35 20.26
C ALA A 130 17.09 -2.67 20.85
N ASN A 131 17.68 -3.53 20.01
CA ASN A 131 18.15 -4.86 20.38
C ASN A 131 19.66 -5.01 20.06
N GLY A 132 20.46 -4.22 20.76
CA GLY A 132 21.91 -4.17 20.54
C GLY A 132 22.36 -3.01 19.67
N MET A 133 23.67 -2.95 19.42
CA MET A 133 24.32 -1.91 18.60
C MET A 133 24.97 -2.57 17.40
N GLY A 134 24.64 -2.10 16.22
CA GLY A 134 25.37 -2.36 14.99
C GLY A 134 26.45 -1.31 14.75
N ALA A 135 27.16 -1.41 13.63
CA ALA A 135 28.22 -0.48 13.28
C ALA A 135 27.70 0.92 12.87
N LEU A 136 26.49 0.98 12.28
CA LEU A 136 25.87 2.23 11.84
C LEU A 136 24.95 2.81 12.92
N SER A 137 24.17 1.95 13.60
CA SER A 137 23.13 2.36 14.53
C SER A 137 22.65 1.18 15.37
N PRO A 138 21.74 1.38 16.33
CA PRO A 138 21.09 0.27 17.00
C PRO A 138 20.40 -0.70 16.01
N VAL A 139 20.46 -1.99 16.33
CA VAL A 139 19.74 -3.04 15.62
C VAL A 139 18.32 -3.15 16.18
N PHE A 140 17.35 -3.32 15.31
CA PHE A 140 15.93 -3.44 15.65
C PHE A 140 15.35 -4.72 15.07
N ASN A 141 14.49 -5.37 15.84
CA ASN A 141 13.63 -6.44 15.33
C ASN A 141 12.34 -5.79 14.84
N ILE A 142 12.14 -5.80 13.53
CA ILE A 142 11.03 -5.12 12.86
C ILE A 142 10.05 -6.17 12.36
N ASN A 143 8.90 -6.27 13.03
CA ASN A 143 7.76 -7.02 12.53
C ASN A 143 6.77 -6.04 11.88
N GLY A 144 6.29 -6.36 10.68
CA GLY A 144 5.42 -5.47 9.92
C GLY A 144 4.89 -6.11 8.65
N ILE A 145 4.23 -5.32 7.84
CA ILE A 145 3.72 -5.74 6.53
C ILE A 145 4.61 -5.18 5.43
N ARG A 146 5.08 -6.07 4.55
CA ARG A 146 5.72 -5.67 3.30
C ARG A 146 4.72 -4.93 2.42
N LYS A 147 5.11 -3.77 1.92
CA LYS A 147 4.26 -2.88 1.12
C LYS A 147 4.93 -2.49 -0.19
N THR A 148 4.10 -2.03 -1.11
CA THR A 148 4.50 -1.31 -2.31
C THR A 148 3.91 0.09 -2.22
N TYR A 149 4.74 1.10 -2.45
CA TYR A 149 4.34 2.51 -2.38
C TYR A 149 4.59 3.22 -3.72
N ALA A 150 4.11 2.63 -4.81
CA ALA A 150 4.33 3.13 -6.17
C ALA A 150 4.23 4.66 -6.36
N PRO A 151 3.31 5.39 -5.68
CA PRO A 151 3.24 6.85 -5.79
C PRO A 151 4.44 7.60 -5.19
N TYR A 152 5.28 6.92 -4.41
CA TYR A 152 6.46 7.49 -3.72
C TYR A 152 7.76 6.86 -4.19
N ASP A 153 7.74 5.87 -5.08
CA ASP A 153 8.93 5.16 -5.52
C ASP A 153 9.96 6.10 -6.18
N GLU A 154 9.52 6.99 -7.07
CA GLU A 154 10.39 7.95 -7.75
C GLU A 154 11.08 8.90 -6.73
N VAL A 155 10.30 9.45 -5.79
CA VAL A 155 10.84 10.38 -4.77
C VAL A 155 11.75 9.66 -3.78
N ALA A 156 11.47 8.39 -3.49
CA ALA A 156 12.33 7.56 -2.64
C ALA A 156 13.64 7.20 -3.36
N ASP A 157 13.58 6.93 -4.66
CA ASP A 157 14.76 6.68 -5.49
C ASP A 157 15.67 7.92 -5.56
N ASP A 158 15.08 9.10 -5.72
CA ASP A 158 15.81 10.37 -5.67
C ASP A 158 16.50 10.55 -4.31
N ALA A 159 15.77 10.36 -3.19
CA ALA A 159 16.32 10.50 -1.84
C ALA A 159 17.47 9.51 -1.56
N ILE A 160 17.37 8.27 -2.06
CA ILE A 160 18.44 7.26 -1.95
C ILE A 160 19.65 7.67 -2.79
N SER A 161 19.42 8.16 -4.01
CA SER A 161 20.48 8.60 -4.92
C SER A 161 21.24 9.83 -4.43
N ASP A 162 20.54 10.79 -3.84
CA ASP A 162 21.14 12.03 -3.33
C ASP A 162 22.23 11.76 -2.26
N GLU A 163 22.11 10.65 -1.54
CA GLU A 163 23.10 10.20 -0.55
C GLU A 163 24.17 9.25 -1.14
N ASN A 164 24.24 9.11 -2.46
CA ASN A 164 25.11 8.14 -3.14
C ASN A 164 24.85 6.68 -2.70
N LEU A 165 23.65 6.38 -2.26
CA LEU A 165 23.20 5.04 -1.94
C LEU A 165 22.58 4.36 -3.18
N ILE A 166 22.51 3.04 -3.16
CA ILE A 166 22.00 2.23 -4.26
C ILE A 166 20.85 1.36 -3.74
N LYS A 167 19.73 1.45 -4.41
CA LYS A 167 18.58 0.57 -4.14
C LYS A 167 18.93 -0.86 -4.57
N ALA A 168 18.99 -1.78 -3.61
CA ALA A 168 19.36 -3.16 -3.88
C ALA A 168 18.29 -3.87 -4.73
N PRO A 169 18.68 -4.89 -5.53
CA PRO A 169 17.71 -5.76 -6.20
C PRO A 169 16.78 -6.41 -5.16
N GLY A 170 15.47 -6.29 -5.40
CA GLY A 170 14.48 -6.84 -4.46
C GLY A 170 14.10 -5.92 -3.30
N PHE A 171 14.57 -4.70 -3.29
CA PHE A 171 14.17 -3.67 -2.33
C PHE A 171 12.66 -3.64 -2.06
N PHE A 172 12.27 -3.43 -0.81
CA PHE A 172 10.88 -3.37 -0.40
C PHE A 172 10.66 -2.39 0.75
N TYR A 173 9.41 -1.99 0.93
CA TYR A 173 9.02 -1.16 2.06
C TYR A 173 8.36 -1.99 3.15
N ILE A 174 8.47 -1.54 4.40
CA ILE A 174 7.82 -2.14 5.56
C ILE A 174 6.95 -1.09 6.25
N GLU A 175 5.72 -1.47 6.54
CA GLU A 175 4.84 -0.78 7.47
C GLU A 175 4.92 -1.52 8.82
N PRO A 176 5.67 -0.99 9.81
CA PRO A 176 5.93 -1.72 11.06
C PRO A 176 4.70 -1.75 11.96
N PHE A 177 4.59 -2.79 12.77
CA PHE A 177 3.53 -2.94 13.78
C PHE A 177 3.87 -2.17 15.05
N VAL A 178 3.86 -0.85 15.00
CA VAL A 178 4.19 0.06 16.12
C VAL A 178 3.32 -0.22 17.37
N ASN A 179 2.05 -0.58 17.17
CA ASN A 179 1.11 -0.91 18.24
C ASN A 179 0.99 -2.42 18.49
N GLY A 180 1.96 -3.19 18.01
CA GLY A 180 2.01 -4.64 18.11
C GLY A 180 1.29 -5.36 16.96
N ARG A 181 1.64 -6.64 16.80
CA ARG A 181 1.19 -7.53 15.72
C ARG A 181 -0.33 -7.64 15.64
N ALA A 182 -0.98 -7.79 16.80
CA ALA A 182 -2.44 -7.93 16.86
C ALA A 182 -3.17 -6.69 16.29
N ALA A 183 -2.68 -5.50 16.62
CA ALA A 183 -3.26 -4.25 16.08
C ALA A 183 -2.96 -4.07 14.58
N GLY A 184 -1.76 -4.45 14.14
CA GLY A 184 -1.33 -4.33 12.74
C GLY A 184 -2.05 -5.28 11.78
N LEU A 185 -2.40 -6.49 12.26
CA LEU A 185 -3.14 -7.50 11.50
C LEU A 185 -4.66 -7.43 11.73
N ALA A 186 -5.14 -6.62 12.66
CA ALA A 186 -6.57 -6.48 12.92
C ALA A 186 -7.34 -6.18 11.62
N PRO A 187 -8.54 -6.75 11.44
CA PRO A 187 -9.40 -6.42 10.33
C PRO A 187 -9.66 -4.91 10.28
N ARG A 188 -9.59 -4.32 9.08
CA ARG A 188 -9.89 -2.90 8.93
C ARG A 188 -11.39 -2.70 9.08
N ALA A 189 -11.77 -1.83 10.01
CA ALA A 189 -13.18 -1.49 10.26
C ALA A 189 -13.89 -0.82 9.05
N ASP A 190 -13.10 -0.28 8.10
CA ASP A 190 -13.61 0.47 6.94
C ASP A 190 -14.15 -0.41 5.81
N ASN A 191 -14.27 -1.72 6.02
CA ASN A 191 -14.71 -2.65 4.97
C ASN A 191 -16.24 -2.74 4.82
N ASP A 192 -16.94 -1.63 5.00
CA ASP A 192 -18.40 -1.50 4.86
C ASP A 192 -18.89 -1.57 3.41
N ASN A 193 -18.29 -2.41 2.55
CA ASN A 193 -18.68 -2.55 1.14
C ASN A 193 -18.81 -1.20 0.39
N ALA A 194 -18.09 -0.16 0.86
CA ALA A 194 -18.24 1.21 0.35
C ALA A 194 -17.93 1.29 -1.14
N LEU A 195 -16.87 0.61 -1.59
CA LEU A 195 -16.49 0.55 -3.01
C LEU A 195 -17.55 -0.20 -3.84
N LEU A 196 -18.08 -1.31 -3.33
CA LEU A 196 -19.16 -2.03 -4.01
C LEU A 196 -20.44 -1.19 -4.09
N LYS A 197 -20.84 -0.53 -2.98
CA LYS A 197 -21.99 0.38 -2.96
C LYS A 197 -21.81 1.52 -3.97
N LEU A 198 -20.62 2.11 -4.04
CA LEU A 198 -20.29 3.17 -5.01
C LEU A 198 -20.34 2.65 -6.45
N ALA A 199 -19.81 1.47 -6.72
CA ALA A 199 -19.83 0.84 -8.04
C ALA A 199 -21.27 0.54 -8.49
N ILE A 200 -22.12 0.00 -7.60
CA ILE A 200 -23.53 -0.25 -7.87
C ILE A 200 -24.27 1.08 -8.14
N PHE A 201 -24.03 2.10 -7.32
CA PHE A 201 -24.65 3.41 -7.54
C PHE A 201 -24.25 4.00 -8.90
N ALA A 202 -22.97 3.98 -9.24
CA ALA A 202 -22.48 4.44 -10.53
C ALA A 202 -23.10 3.66 -11.70
N ALA A 203 -23.23 2.32 -11.55
CA ALA A 203 -23.85 1.46 -12.54
C ALA A 203 -25.34 1.80 -12.76
N ILE A 204 -26.09 2.08 -11.69
CA ILE A 204 -27.49 2.50 -11.77
C ILE A 204 -27.61 3.82 -12.53
N VAL A 205 -26.77 4.81 -12.24
CA VAL A 205 -26.75 6.11 -12.94
C VAL A 205 -26.48 5.91 -14.44
N VAL A 206 -25.48 5.12 -14.78
CA VAL A 206 -25.09 4.84 -16.18
C VAL A 206 -26.23 4.11 -16.90
N ALA A 207 -26.85 3.11 -16.28
CA ALA A 207 -27.97 2.38 -16.85
C ALA A 207 -29.20 3.30 -17.07
N ALA A 208 -29.50 4.22 -16.14
CA ALA A 208 -30.58 5.19 -16.27
C ALA A 208 -30.36 6.12 -17.48
N ILE A 209 -29.11 6.58 -17.72
CA ILE A 209 -28.76 7.36 -18.91
C ILE A 209 -29.02 6.56 -20.19
N GLY A 210 -28.63 5.28 -20.22
CA GLY A 210 -28.89 4.38 -21.33
C GLY A 210 -30.39 4.20 -21.60
N MET A 211 -31.19 4.06 -20.54
CA MET A 211 -32.65 3.94 -20.62
C MET A 211 -33.30 5.20 -21.19
N LEU A 212 -32.95 6.38 -20.67
CA LEU A 212 -33.46 7.65 -21.19
C LEU A 212 -33.15 7.82 -22.68
N LYS A 213 -31.93 7.48 -23.09
CA LYS A 213 -31.52 7.56 -24.50
C LYS A 213 -32.31 6.57 -25.40
N THR A 214 -32.63 5.41 -24.88
CA THR A 214 -33.49 4.42 -25.58
C THR A 214 -34.89 4.98 -25.79
N LEU A 215 -35.48 5.56 -24.74
CA LEU A 215 -36.81 6.16 -24.79
C LEU A 215 -36.87 7.33 -25.77
N TRP A 216 -35.86 8.20 -25.78
CA TRP A 216 -35.77 9.32 -26.71
C TRP A 216 -35.64 8.86 -28.17
N ARG A 217 -34.90 7.80 -28.45
CA ARG A 217 -34.81 7.22 -29.80
C ARG A 217 -36.17 6.70 -30.27
N ARG A 218 -36.91 5.98 -29.42
CA ARG A 218 -38.25 5.44 -29.75
C ARG A 218 -39.25 6.54 -30.09
N ARG A 219 -39.19 7.68 -29.37
CA ARG A 219 -40.10 8.84 -29.63
C ARG A 219 -39.80 9.56 -30.93
N ARG A 220 -38.57 9.45 -31.46
CA ARG A 220 -38.16 10.11 -32.72
C ARG A 220 -38.30 9.25 -33.95
N SER A 221 -38.62 7.98 -33.84
CA SER A 221 -38.94 7.10 -34.95
C SER A 221 -40.44 7.30 -35.26
N PRO A 222 -40.84 8.01 -36.34
CA PRO A 222 -42.24 8.08 -36.74
C PRO A 222 -42.69 6.66 -37.10
N ALA A 223 -43.87 6.26 -36.63
CA ALA A 223 -44.54 5.09 -37.14
C ALA A 223 -44.89 5.32 -38.62
N TYR A 224 -44.28 4.51 -39.49
CA TYR A 224 -44.71 4.40 -40.87
C TYR A 224 -45.83 3.37 -40.93
#